data_5aae24db860f9fe2b7488362849efa3b
#
_entry.id   5aae24db860f9fe2b7488362849efa3b
#
_cell.length_a   1.000
_cell.length_b   1.000
_cell.length_c   1.000
_cell.angle_alpha   90.00
_cell.angle_beta   90.00
_cell.angle_gamma   90.00
#
_symmetry.space_group_name_H-M   'P 1'
#
loop_
_entity.id
_entity.type
_entity.pdbx_description
1 polymer ?
#
loop_
_entity_poly.entity_id
_entity_poly.type
_entity_poly.pdbx_seq_one_letter_code
_entity_poly.pdbx_strand_id
1 'polypeptide(L)'
;MDTAVNDINRKEMQEREEHRFAADFSPASGFFFTSPFRSLTTTGCFSRIRLPAADGADLNGEFQRSVRQAFAEARQAGIKKPLLCGAIPFDTRQPSALFIPQQSRWFDRAAFMAGVRPAADGPELAGVTELPPQQPFMNMVSDAVDAMKAGELDKVVLSRLLEIETRQPVDRHALMARVIAQNPHGFHFHVPLEQGALLGASPELLLRQDGGRVYSNPLAGSARREADPERDREVGERLMASAKDRHEHRIVTESMRGVLAGRCRYLNVPHTPELLTTTTLWHLSTPIDGEAASPDENALSLACLLHPTPALCGMPTAEAHALIGKLEPFDRGLFGGIVGWCDDEGNGEWVVTIRCGTVDGNRVRLFAGAGIVEDSSPESEWHETGTKLSTILRAFGINQG
;
A
#
# COMPACT_ATOMS: atom_id res chain seq x y z
N MET A 1 -43.70 -17.00 -12.74
CA MET A 1 -43.29 -17.56 -11.42
C MET A 1 -41.91 -18.19 -11.47
N ASP A 2 -41.47 -18.76 -12.60
CA ASP A 2 -40.16 -19.45 -12.69
C ASP A 2 -38.91 -18.54 -12.69
N THR A 3 -39.01 -17.31 -13.15
CA THR A 3 -37.86 -16.38 -13.16
C THR A 3 -37.46 -15.90 -11.77
N ALA A 4 -38.41 -15.60 -10.90
CA ALA A 4 -38.16 -15.14 -9.54
C ALA A 4 -37.57 -16.24 -8.64
N VAL A 5 -37.98 -17.51 -8.82
CA VAL A 5 -37.44 -18.66 -8.11
C VAL A 5 -36.02 -18.99 -8.56
N ASN A 6 -35.71 -18.83 -9.83
CA ASN A 6 -34.36 -19.01 -10.37
C ASN A 6 -33.38 -17.92 -9.87
N ASP A 7 -33.82 -16.68 -9.71
CA ASP A 7 -33.02 -15.59 -9.17
C ASP A 7 -32.74 -15.75 -7.66
N ILE A 8 -33.73 -16.25 -6.89
CA ILE A 8 -33.56 -16.57 -5.46
C ILE A 8 -32.58 -17.71 -5.29
N ASN A 9 -32.74 -18.80 -6.03
CA ASN A 9 -31.83 -19.96 -5.98
C ASN A 9 -30.39 -19.59 -6.44
N ARG A 10 -30.25 -18.66 -7.40
CA ARG A 10 -28.93 -18.16 -7.83
C ARG A 10 -28.27 -17.32 -6.75
N LYS A 11 -29.04 -16.46 -6.08
CA LYS A 11 -28.54 -15.68 -4.93
C LYS A 11 -28.15 -16.56 -3.75
N GLU A 12 -28.99 -17.52 -3.38
CA GLU A 12 -28.68 -18.46 -2.29
C GLU A 12 -27.50 -19.38 -2.62
N MET A 13 -27.32 -19.81 -3.86
CA MET A 13 -26.14 -20.55 -4.28
C MET A 13 -24.89 -19.66 -4.25
N GLN A 14 -25.00 -18.42 -4.68
CA GLN A 14 -23.92 -17.45 -4.67
C GLN A 14 -23.51 -17.11 -3.22
N GLU A 15 -24.47 -16.86 -2.34
CA GLU A 15 -24.23 -16.65 -0.90
C GLU A 15 -23.62 -17.88 -0.20
N ARG A 16 -24.03 -19.10 -0.55
CA ARG A 16 -23.44 -20.35 -0.02
C ARG A 16 -22.01 -20.56 -0.54
N GLU A 17 -21.72 -20.24 -1.80
CA GLU A 17 -20.37 -20.28 -2.35
C GLU A 17 -19.48 -19.18 -1.73
N GLU A 18 -20.00 -17.99 -1.48
CA GLU A 18 -19.30 -16.88 -0.82
C GLU A 18 -19.00 -17.17 0.66
N HIS A 19 -19.94 -17.80 1.39
CA HIS A 19 -19.70 -18.25 2.77
C HIS A 19 -18.69 -19.40 2.85
N ARG A 20 -18.72 -20.31 1.89
CA ARG A 20 -17.73 -21.39 1.78
C ARG A 20 -16.34 -20.85 1.48
N PHE A 21 -16.26 -19.80 0.67
CA PHE A 21 -15.02 -19.13 0.32
C PHE A 21 -14.34 -18.45 1.52
N ALA A 22 -15.08 -17.80 2.41
CA ALA A 22 -14.53 -17.19 3.63
C ALA A 22 -13.92 -18.26 4.58
N ALA A 23 -14.41 -19.49 4.54
CA ALA A 23 -13.86 -20.63 5.29
C ALA A 23 -12.66 -21.28 4.58
N ASP A 24 -12.61 -21.23 3.23
CA ASP A 24 -11.58 -21.89 2.40
C ASP A 24 -10.45 -20.92 1.99
N PHE A 25 -10.53 -19.63 2.39
CA PHE A 25 -9.48 -18.67 2.04
C PHE A 25 -8.14 -19.08 2.69
N SER A 26 -7.20 -19.50 1.85
CA SER A 26 -5.81 -19.74 2.24
C SER A 26 -4.89 -18.70 1.60
N PRO A 27 -4.40 -17.71 2.35
CA PRO A 27 -3.40 -16.78 1.83
C PRO A 27 -2.07 -17.45 1.48
N ALA A 28 -1.91 -18.73 1.83
CA ALA A 28 -0.63 -19.43 1.69
C ALA A 28 -0.14 -19.59 0.25
N SER A 29 -1.02 -19.54 -0.76
CA SER A 29 -0.69 -19.94 -2.13
C SER A 29 -1.04 -18.94 -3.24
N GLY A 30 -1.68 -17.81 -2.94
CA GLY A 30 -2.13 -16.87 -3.95
C GLY A 30 -2.04 -15.40 -3.54
N PHE A 31 -2.26 -14.54 -4.51
CA PHE A 31 -2.46 -13.12 -4.25
C PHE A 31 -3.86 -12.90 -3.69
N PHE A 32 -3.94 -12.01 -2.71
CA PHE A 32 -5.20 -11.57 -2.11
C PHE A 32 -5.19 -10.06 -2.00
N PHE A 33 -6.28 -9.44 -2.38
CA PHE A 33 -6.45 -7.99 -2.31
C PHE A 33 -7.90 -7.64 -2.00
N THR A 34 -8.13 -6.78 -1.00
CA THR A 34 -9.46 -6.24 -0.74
C THR A 34 -9.45 -4.73 -0.76
N SER A 35 -10.45 -4.15 -1.37
CA SER A 35 -10.68 -2.72 -1.40
C SER A 35 -12.16 -2.38 -1.33
N PRO A 36 -12.55 -1.11 -1.08
CA PRO A 36 -13.93 -0.67 -1.22
C PRO A 36 -14.48 -0.79 -2.64
N PHE A 37 -13.59 -0.89 -3.64
CA PHE A 37 -13.96 -0.96 -5.05
C PHE A 37 -14.14 -2.41 -5.52
N ARG A 38 -13.11 -3.25 -5.39
CA ARG A 38 -13.15 -4.67 -5.77
C ARG A 38 -12.26 -5.51 -4.89
N SER A 39 -12.65 -6.74 -4.65
CA SER A 39 -11.86 -7.69 -3.88
C SER A 39 -11.56 -8.94 -4.71
N LEU A 40 -10.30 -9.38 -4.64
CA LEU A 40 -9.70 -10.37 -5.54
C LEU A 40 -8.89 -11.39 -4.76
N THR A 41 -9.02 -12.65 -5.13
CA THR A 41 -8.06 -13.70 -4.79
C THR A 41 -7.63 -14.45 -6.03
N THR A 42 -6.44 -15.04 -6.00
CA THR A 42 -5.89 -15.77 -7.14
C THR A 42 -5.31 -17.11 -6.70
N THR A 43 -5.22 -18.04 -7.64
CA THR A 43 -4.53 -19.31 -7.45
C THR A 43 -3.62 -19.62 -8.64
N GLY A 44 -2.48 -20.25 -8.33
CA GLY A 44 -1.48 -20.61 -9.30
C GLY A 44 -0.75 -19.39 -9.89
N CYS A 45 0.29 -19.67 -10.65
CA CYS A 45 1.07 -18.67 -11.37
C CYS A 45 1.25 -19.13 -12.81
N PHE A 46 0.73 -18.39 -13.77
CA PHE A 46 0.92 -18.66 -15.20
C PHE A 46 2.28 -18.11 -15.67
N SER A 47 2.55 -16.84 -15.36
CA SER A 47 3.78 -16.15 -15.78
C SER A 47 4.23 -15.17 -14.72
N ARG A 48 5.53 -15.00 -14.52
CA ARG A 48 6.13 -14.01 -13.61
C ARG A 48 6.79 -12.90 -14.40
N ILE A 49 6.60 -11.66 -13.94
CA ILE A 49 7.28 -10.48 -14.47
C ILE A 49 8.20 -9.96 -13.38
N ARG A 50 9.51 -10.12 -13.61
CA ARG A 50 10.58 -9.64 -12.71
C ARG A 50 11.29 -8.41 -13.24
N LEU A 51 10.90 -7.94 -14.43
CA LEU A 51 11.51 -6.79 -15.06
C LEU A 51 11.39 -5.59 -14.14
N PRO A 52 12.46 -4.80 -13.93
CA PRO A 52 12.39 -3.51 -13.24
C PRO A 52 11.37 -2.58 -13.88
N ALA A 53 10.62 -1.84 -13.06
CA ALA A 53 9.57 -0.93 -13.52
C ALA A 53 10.08 0.50 -13.76
N ALA A 54 11.38 0.69 -13.98
CA ALA A 54 12.01 2.01 -14.12
C ALA A 54 11.44 2.82 -15.30
N ASP A 55 11.04 2.15 -16.38
CA ASP A 55 10.36 2.75 -17.53
C ASP A 55 8.85 2.47 -17.56
N GLY A 56 8.28 2.07 -16.42
CA GLY A 56 6.89 1.60 -16.33
C GLY A 56 5.84 2.66 -16.68
N ALA A 57 6.18 3.94 -16.63
CA ALA A 57 5.32 5.05 -17.04
C ALA A 57 5.30 5.27 -18.57
N ASP A 58 6.29 4.76 -19.28
CA ASP A 58 6.34 4.83 -20.74
C ASP A 58 5.52 3.69 -21.37
N LEU A 59 4.42 4.04 -22.02
CA LEU A 59 3.54 3.07 -22.70
C LEU A 59 4.29 2.26 -23.78
N ASN A 60 5.37 2.81 -24.34
CA ASN A 60 6.23 2.14 -25.32
C ASN A 60 7.50 1.57 -24.68
N GLY A 61 7.68 1.70 -23.39
CA GLY A 61 8.79 1.16 -22.62
C GLY A 61 8.85 -0.37 -22.62
N GLU A 62 9.99 -0.92 -22.27
CA GLU A 62 10.20 -2.38 -22.23
C GLU A 62 9.28 -3.04 -21.21
N PHE A 63 9.09 -2.41 -20.05
CA PHE A 63 8.22 -2.92 -19.00
C PHE A 63 6.78 -3.08 -19.49
N GLN A 64 6.18 -2.03 -20.08
CA GLN A 64 4.79 -2.08 -20.59
C GLN A 64 4.64 -3.05 -21.78
N ARG A 65 5.64 -3.17 -22.65
CA ARG A 65 5.65 -4.20 -23.72
C ARG A 65 5.66 -5.61 -23.16
N SER A 66 6.49 -5.86 -22.13
CA SER A 66 6.55 -7.16 -21.46
C SER A 66 5.21 -7.54 -20.82
N VAL A 67 4.53 -6.57 -20.18
CA VAL A 67 3.20 -6.78 -19.59
C VAL A 67 2.16 -7.13 -20.67
N ARG A 68 2.12 -6.37 -21.76
CA ARG A 68 1.20 -6.66 -22.87
C ARG A 68 1.45 -8.00 -23.52
N GLN A 69 2.72 -8.38 -23.69
CA GLN A 69 3.10 -9.70 -24.22
C GLN A 69 2.61 -10.81 -23.28
N ALA A 70 2.81 -10.67 -21.96
CA ALA A 70 2.38 -11.66 -20.98
C ALA A 70 0.83 -11.80 -20.97
N PHE A 71 0.08 -10.72 -21.14
CA PHE A 71 -1.38 -10.78 -21.32
C PHE A 71 -1.78 -11.51 -22.59
N ALA A 72 -1.09 -11.24 -23.71
CA ALA A 72 -1.37 -11.93 -24.99
C ALA A 72 -1.11 -13.45 -24.88
N GLU A 73 0.00 -13.85 -24.26
CA GLU A 73 0.35 -15.26 -23.99
C GLU A 73 -0.70 -15.94 -23.09
N ALA A 74 -1.16 -15.26 -22.04
CA ALA A 74 -2.19 -15.76 -21.15
C ALA A 74 -3.53 -15.98 -21.89
N ARG A 75 -3.94 -15.03 -22.77
CA ARG A 75 -5.12 -15.19 -23.61
C ARG A 75 -4.99 -16.37 -24.59
N GLN A 76 -3.82 -16.54 -25.21
CA GLN A 76 -3.55 -17.69 -26.09
C GLN A 76 -3.59 -19.02 -25.34
N ALA A 77 -3.19 -19.04 -24.07
CA ALA A 77 -3.28 -20.19 -23.19
C ALA A 77 -4.70 -20.45 -22.65
N GLY A 78 -5.69 -19.62 -23.02
CA GLY A 78 -7.11 -19.82 -22.66
C GLY A 78 -7.57 -19.05 -21.42
N ILE A 79 -6.75 -18.18 -20.83
CA ILE A 79 -7.16 -17.29 -19.74
C ILE A 79 -7.95 -16.12 -20.34
N LYS A 80 -9.28 -16.17 -20.23
CA LYS A 80 -10.18 -15.22 -20.93
C LYS A 80 -10.07 -13.78 -20.48
N LYS A 81 -9.81 -13.56 -19.19
CA LYS A 81 -9.64 -12.24 -18.55
C LYS A 81 -8.38 -12.25 -17.70
N PRO A 82 -7.21 -12.14 -18.33
CA PRO A 82 -5.97 -12.19 -17.59
C PRO A 82 -5.83 -10.95 -16.70
N LEU A 83 -5.31 -11.16 -15.51
CA LEU A 83 -4.95 -10.12 -14.55
C LEU A 83 -3.46 -10.16 -14.32
N LEU A 84 -2.85 -9.02 -14.14
CA LEU A 84 -1.53 -8.86 -13.54
C LEU A 84 -1.72 -8.43 -12.09
N CYS A 85 -1.05 -9.08 -11.16
CA CYS A 85 -1.10 -8.71 -9.75
C CYS A 85 0.27 -8.89 -9.09
N GLY A 86 0.44 -8.25 -7.92
CA GLY A 86 1.68 -8.33 -7.16
C GLY A 86 2.15 -6.98 -6.66
N ALA A 87 3.47 -6.78 -6.58
CA ALA A 87 4.06 -5.55 -6.04
C ALA A 87 5.27 -5.07 -6.85
N ILE A 88 5.48 -3.76 -6.85
CA ILE A 88 6.66 -3.08 -7.41
C ILE A 88 7.44 -2.47 -6.24
N PRO A 89 8.78 -2.65 -6.17
CA PRO A 89 9.61 -2.13 -5.10
C PRO A 89 9.62 -0.60 -5.02
N PHE A 90 10.07 -0.06 -3.89
CA PHE A 90 10.34 1.36 -3.71
C PHE A 90 11.36 1.87 -4.73
N ASP A 91 12.46 1.17 -4.92
CA ASP A 91 13.39 1.42 -6.01
C ASP A 91 12.95 0.65 -7.26
N THR A 92 12.39 1.37 -8.21
CA THR A 92 11.87 0.81 -9.47
C THR A 92 12.93 0.17 -10.36
N ARG A 93 14.22 0.32 -10.05
CA ARG A 93 15.35 -0.36 -10.71
C ARG A 93 15.55 -1.79 -10.21
N GLN A 94 14.93 -2.15 -9.10
CA GLN A 94 14.93 -3.52 -8.58
C GLN A 94 13.89 -4.39 -9.29
N PRO A 95 14.06 -5.72 -9.28
CA PRO A 95 13.10 -6.64 -9.89
C PRO A 95 11.69 -6.50 -9.29
N SER A 96 10.68 -6.44 -10.16
CA SER A 96 9.28 -6.46 -9.77
C SER A 96 8.85 -7.83 -9.24
N ALA A 97 7.89 -7.86 -8.33
CA ALA A 97 7.26 -9.08 -7.82
C ALA A 97 5.84 -9.21 -8.40
N LEU A 98 5.74 -9.23 -9.72
CA LEU A 98 4.48 -9.28 -10.46
C LEU A 98 4.26 -10.64 -11.12
N PHE A 99 3.00 -11.03 -11.29
CA PHE A 99 2.67 -12.25 -12.00
C PHE A 99 1.25 -12.24 -12.56
N ILE A 100 1.02 -13.06 -13.57
CA ILE A 100 -0.30 -13.41 -14.08
C ILE A 100 -0.72 -14.72 -13.40
N PRO A 101 -1.83 -14.75 -12.65
CA PRO A 101 -2.33 -15.98 -12.04
C PRO A 101 -2.96 -16.91 -13.07
N GLN A 102 -2.99 -18.21 -12.76
CA GLN A 102 -3.73 -19.18 -13.56
C GLN A 102 -5.25 -19.00 -13.43
N GLN A 103 -5.70 -18.65 -12.23
CA GLN A 103 -7.09 -18.38 -11.94
C GLN A 103 -7.23 -17.17 -11.03
N SER A 104 -8.29 -16.40 -11.23
CA SER A 104 -8.68 -15.27 -10.41
C SER A 104 -10.15 -15.33 -10.07
N ARG A 105 -10.49 -14.91 -8.85
CA ARG A 105 -11.88 -14.87 -8.36
C ARG A 105 -12.13 -13.54 -7.67
N TRP A 106 -13.18 -12.86 -8.10
CA TRP A 106 -13.73 -11.69 -7.43
C TRP A 106 -14.69 -12.13 -6.33
N PHE A 107 -14.74 -11.41 -5.23
CA PHE A 107 -15.64 -11.70 -4.13
C PHE A 107 -16.18 -10.43 -3.48
N ASP A 108 -17.31 -10.55 -2.78
CA ASP A 108 -17.90 -9.45 -2.02
C ASP A 108 -17.10 -9.22 -0.73
N ARG A 109 -16.63 -7.99 -0.55
CA ARG A 109 -15.81 -7.60 0.61
C ARG A 109 -16.60 -7.69 1.91
N ALA A 110 -17.86 -7.23 1.93
CA ALA A 110 -18.65 -7.18 3.17
C ALA A 110 -18.96 -8.58 3.68
N ALA A 111 -19.36 -9.49 2.79
CA ALA A 111 -19.58 -10.90 3.10
C ALA A 111 -18.29 -11.57 3.62
N PHE A 112 -17.17 -11.33 2.97
CA PHE A 112 -15.86 -11.83 3.41
C PHE A 112 -15.50 -11.33 4.81
N MET A 113 -15.57 -9.99 5.05
CA MET A 113 -15.24 -9.37 6.33
C MET A 113 -16.09 -9.90 7.49
N ALA A 114 -17.38 -10.18 7.24
CA ALA A 114 -18.28 -10.78 8.23
C ALA A 114 -17.83 -12.18 8.67
N GLY A 115 -17.12 -12.90 7.81
CA GLY A 115 -16.56 -14.24 8.08
C GLY A 115 -15.20 -14.26 8.77
N VAL A 116 -14.46 -13.13 8.78
CA VAL A 116 -13.11 -13.09 9.37
C VAL A 116 -13.16 -13.27 10.89
N ARG A 117 -12.39 -14.22 11.38
CA ARG A 117 -12.25 -14.51 12.82
C ARG A 117 -10.76 -14.52 13.18
N PRO A 118 -10.25 -13.44 13.81
CA PRO A 118 -8.87 -13.41 14.23
C PRO A 118 -8.61 -14.42 15.37
N ALA A 119 -7.48 -15.10 15.31
CA ALA A 119 -7.04 -15.92 16.44
C ALA A 119 -6.70 -15.05 17.66
N ALA A 120 -6.91 -15.55 18.87
CA ALA A 120 -6.69 -14.79 20.11
C ALA A 120 -5.21 -14.50 20.33
N ASP A 121 -4.34 -15.50 20.11
CA ASP A 121 -2.93 -15.41 20.43
C ASP A 121 -2.07 -15.00 19.23
N GLY A 122 -1.06 -14.17 19.47
CA GLY A 122 -0.03 -13.82 18.52
C GLY A 122 1.12 -14.83 18.50
N PRO A 123 2.08 -14.65 17.56
CA PRO A 123 3.27 -15.48 17.55
C PRO A 123 4.14 -15.19 18.79
N GLU A 124 4.73 -16.25 19.37
CA GLU A 124 5.72 -16.12 20.43
C GLU A 124 7.02 -15.53 19.89
N LEU A 125 7.51 -14.49 20.54
CA LEU A 125 8.75 -13.82 20.15
C LEU A 125 9.97 -14.58 20.66
N ALA A 126 11.01 -14.66 19.83
CA ALA A 126 12.37 -15.06 20.21
C ALA A 126 13.29 -13.85 20.32
N GLY A 127 13.09 -12.81 19.50
CA GLY A 127 13.86 -11.58 19.53
C GLY A 127 13.23 -10.45 18.72
N VAL A 128 13.62 -9.21 19.04
CA VAL A 128 13.25 -8.00 18.29
C VAL A 128 14.49 -7.12 18.18
N THR A 129 14.79 -6.66 16.96
CA THR A 129 15.90 -5.74 16.68
C THR A 129 15.36 -4.51 15.95
N GLU A 130 15.65 -3.33 16.45
CA GLU A 130 15.36 -2.05 15.79
C GLU A 130 16.51 -1.65 14.87
N LEU A 131 16.17 -1.20 13.64
CA LEU A 131 17.14 -0.78 12.66
C LEU A 131 16.65 0.49 11.91
N PRO A 132 17.35 1.64 12.03
CA PRO A 132 18.37 1.90 13.02
C PRO A 132 17.78 2.05 14.44
N PRO A 133 18.61 1.98 15.50
CA PRO A 133 18.23 2.35 16.87
C PRO A 133 17.91 3.85 16.98
N GLN A 134 17.39 4.27 18.13
CA GLN A 134 16.88 5.64 18.34
C GLN A 134 17.87 6.75 17.96
N GLN A 135 19.05 6.77 18.56
CA GLN A 135 19.99 7.87 18.33
C GLN A 135 20.48 7.96 16.87
N PRO A 136 20.86 6.86 16.20
CA PRO A 136 21.14 6.87 14.78
C PRO A 136 19.96 7.38 13.92
N PHE A 137 18.72 7.00 14.21
CA PHE A 137 17.55 7.53 13.49
C PHE A 137 17.40 9.04 13.68
N MET A 138 17.54 9.52 14.93
CA MET A 138 17.47 10.95 15.23
C MET A 138 18.58 11.75 14.52
N ASN A 139 19.77 11.17 14.38
CA ASN A 139 20.85 11.77 13.60
C ASN A 139 20.50 11.84 12.11
N MET A 140 19.91 10.78 11.53
CA MET A 140 19.42 10.81 10.15
C MET A 140 18.40 11.92 9.91
N VAL A 141 17.49 12.16 10.86
CA VAL A 141 16.52 13.26 10.78
C VAL A 141 17.23 14.61 10.82
N SER A 142 18.23 14.78 11.71
CA SER A 142 19.02 16.02 11.78
C SER A 142 19.76 16.28 10.46
N ASP A 143 20.43 15.26 9.92
CA ASP A 143 21.15 15.37 8.63
C ASP A 143 20.21 15.77 7.48
N ALA A 144 18.98 15.22 7.48
CA ALA A 144 17.98 15.57 6.48
C ALA A 144 17.47 17.01 6.62
N VAL A 145 17.23 17.47 7.84
CA VAL A 145 16.85 18.86 8.12
C VAL A 145 17.96 19.83 7.70
N ASP A 146 19.23 19.50 7.95
CA ASP A 146 20.38 20.31 7.55
C ASP A 146 20.50 20.39 6.01
N ALA A 147 20.25 19.29 5.28
CA ALA A 147 20.19 19.28 3.82
C ALA A 147 19.06 20.19 3.28
N MET A 148 17.90 20.19 3.94
CA MET A 148 16.79 21.10 3.58
C MET A 148 17.13 22.56 3.80
N LYS A 149 17.75 22.90 4.93
CA LYS A 149 18.24 24.26 5.21
C LYS A 149 19.32 24.73 4.22
N ALA A 150 20.09 23.79 3.68
CA ALA A 150 21.03 24.07 2.58
C ALA A 150 20.35 24.23 1.21
N GLY A 151 19.04 24.00 1.12
CA GLY A 151 18.27 24.12 -0.13
C GLY A 151 18.45 22.94 -1.08
N GLU A 152 18.88 21.77 -0.59
CA GLU A 152 19.09 20.58 -1.41
C GLU A 152 17.76 19.86 -1.74
N LEU A 153 16.77 19.91 -0.84
CA LEU A 153 15.46 19.30 -1.02
C LEU A 153 14.42 19.96 -0.09
N ASP A 154 13.13 19.78 -0.42
CA ASP A 154 12.00 20.34 0.35
C ASP A 154 11.44 19.33 1.36
N LYS A 155 11.57 18.03 1.04
CA LYS A 155 11.02 16.93 1.84
C LYS A 155 11.77 15.63 1.58
N VAL A 156 11.93 14.81 2.63
CA VAL A 156 12.32 13.39 2.50
C VAL A 156 11.53 12.55 3.49
N VAL A 157 11.26 11.30 3.15
CA VAL A 157 10.69 10.33 4.09
C VAL A 157 11.80 9.42 4.58
N LEU A 158 12.05 9.41 5.89
CA LEU A 158 13.01 8.52 6.51
C LEU A 158 12.30 7.40 7.27
N SER A 159 12.82 6.19 7.15
CA SER A 159 12.19 5.00 7.66
C SER A 159 13.09 4.27 8.66
N ARG A 160 12.44 3.45 9.48
CA ARG A 160 13.07 2.43 10.29
C ARG A 160 12.31 1.13 10.24
N LEU A 161 12.98 0.06 10.60
CA LEU A 161 12.46 -1.28 10.53
C LEU A 161 12.61 -2.00 11.86
N LEU A 162 11.69 -2.91 12.16
CA LEU A 162 11.83 -3.94 13.20
C LEU A 162 12.04 -5.29 12.53
N GLU A 163 13.14 -5.95 12.87
CA GLU A 163 13.36 -7.35 12.59
C GLU A 163 12.91 -8.18 13.80
N ILE A 164 11.95 -9.05 13.58
CA ILE A 164 11.31 -9.87 14.61
C ILE A 164 11.60 -11.32 14.28
N GLU A 165 12.11 -12.04 15.25
CA GLU A 165 12.24 -13.49 15.20
C GLU A 165 11.20 -14.12 16.12
N THR A 166 10.45 -15.10 15.59
CA THR A 166 9.45 -15.87 16.33
C THR A 166 9.98 -17.27 16.63
N ARG A 167 9.49 -17.90 17.72
CA ARG A 167 9.90 -19.25 18.10
C ARG A 167 9.47 -20.32 17.12
N GLN A 168 8.34 -20.09 16.43
CA GLN A 168 7.77 -20.97 15.44
C GLN A 168 7.52 -20.19 14.15
N PRO A 169 7.46 -20.85 13.00
CA PRO A 169 7.05 -20.20 11.75
C PRO A 169 5.70 -19.51 11.91
N VAL A 170 5.61 -18.29 11.35
CA VAL A 170 4.40 -17.46 11.45
C VAL A 170 3.29 -18.03 10.58
N ASP A 171 2.13 -18.28 11.19
CA ASP A 171 0.91 -18.58 10.44
C ASP A 171 0.41 -17.31 9.73
N ARG A 172 0.67 -17.24 8.43
CA ARG A 172 0.30 -16.09 7.59
C ARG A 172 -1.21 -15.92 7.46
N HIS A 173 -1.98 -17.01 7.58
CA HIS A 173 -3.44 -16.95 7.55
C HIS A 173 -3.98 -16.29 8.82
N ALA A 174 -3.56 -16.77 9.99
CA ALA A 174 -3.93 -16.17 11.27
C ALA A 174 -3.50 -14.71 11.35
N LEU A 175 -2.31 -14.40 10.85
CA LEU A 175 -1.77 -13.04 10.79
C LEU A 175 -2.64 -12.13 9.92
N MET A 176 -2.99 -12.58 8.70
CA MET A 176 -3.82 -11.82 7.78
C MET A 176 -5.23 -11.57 8.35
N ALA A 177 -5.83 -12.55 9.02
CA ALA A 177 -7.13 -12.38 9.68
C ALA A 177 -7.08 -11.28 10.74
N ARG A 178 -5.97 -11.16 11.50
CA ARG A 178 -5.78 -10.09 12.48
C ARG A 178 -5.61 -8.73 11.83
N VAL A 179 -4.76 -8.65 10.80
CA VAL A 179 -4.52 -7.42 10.04
C VAL A 179 -5.83 -6.86 9.48
N ILE A 180 -6.69 -7.74 8.94
CA ILE A 180 -8.02 -7.39 8.43
C ILE A 180 -8.93 -6.90 9.55
N ALA A 181 -9.05 -7.64 10.64
CA ALA A 181 -9.94 -7.30 11.74
C ALA A 181 -9.59 -5.97 12.42
N GLN A 182 -8.30 -5.63 12.50
CA GLN A 182 -7.84 -4.39 13.11
C GLN A 182 -7.91 -3.18 12.18
N ASN A 183 -8.00 -3.38 10.86
CA ASN A 183 -8.01 -2.32 9.87
C ASN A 183 -9.20 -2.48 8.90
N PRO A 184 -10.46 -2.48 9.37
CA PRO A 184 -11.62 -2.87 8.58
C PRO A 184 -11.84 -2.01 7.33
N HIS A 185 -11.28 -0.79 7.30
CA HIS A 185 -11.42 0.15 6.19
C HIS A 185 -10.19 0.21 5.27
N GLY A 186 -9.10 -0.50 5.61
CA GLY A 186 -7.86 -0.52 4.83
C GLY A 186 -7.97 -1.31 3.53
N PHE A 187 -6.99 -1.14 2.66
CA PHE A 187 -6.73 -2.00 1.52
C PHE A 187 -5.87 -3.16 2.00
N HIS A 188 -6.45 -4.35 2.09
CA HIS A 188 -5.71 -5.50 2.58
C HIS A 188 -5.05 -6.23 1.42
N PHE A 189 -3.83 -6.69 1.62
CA PHE A 189 -3.10 -7.43 0.61
C PHE A 189 -2.23 -8.53 1.19
N HIS A 190 -2.10 -9.60 0.42
CA HIS A 190 -1.12 -10.65 0.58
C HIS A 190 -0.51 -10.95 -0.79
N VAL A 191 0.80 -10.82 -0.91
CA VAL A 191 1.58 -11.09 -2.12
C VAL A 191 2.50 -12.26 -1.84
N PRO A 192 2.34 -13.40 -2.52
CA PRO A 192 3.28 -14.50 -2.41
C PRO A 192 4.60 -14.09 -3.07
N LEU A 193 5.70 -14.22 -2.34
CA LEU A 193 7.06 -13.99 -2.82
C LEU A 193 7.77 -15.31 -3.08
N GLU A 194 8.98 -15.29 -3.63
CA GLU A 194 9.80 -16.49 -3.77
C GLU A 194 10.18 -17.09 -2.43
N GLN A 195 10.44 -16.21 -1.45
CA GLN A 195 10.63 -16.58 -0.07
C GLN A 195 9.62 -15.78 0.76
N GLY A 196 8.71 -16.50 1.43
CA GLY A 196 7.72 -15.87 2.29
C GLY A 196 6.60 -15.14 1.56
N ALA A 197 6.15 -14.04 2.15
CA ALA A 197 5.10 -13.18 1.63
C ALA A 197 5.22 -11.74 2.14
N LEU A 198 4.72 -10.80 1.34
CA LEU A 198 4.38 -9.45 1.80
C LEU A 198 2.90 -9.42 2.16
N LEU A 199 2.56 -8.84 3.31
CA LEU A 199 1.17 -8.68 3.73
C LEU A 199 0.98 -7.39 4.54
N GLY A 200 -0.23 -6.84 4.49
CA GLY A 200 -0.53 -5.61 5.19
C GLY A 200 -1.93 -5.06 4.95
N ALA A 201 -2.15 -3.85 5.48
CA ALA A 201 -3.38 -3.07 5.32
C ALA A 201 -3.03 -1.60 5.07
N SER A 202 -2.90 -1.22 3.81
CA SER A 202 -2.65 0.17 3.43
C SER A 202 -3.88 1.05 3.62
N PRO A 203 -3.75 2.27 4.13
CA PRO A 203 -4.84 3.24 4.08
C PRO A 203 -4.85 4.07 2.79
N GLU A 204 -3.82 3.96 1.94
CA GLU A 204 -3.52 4.95 0.89
C GLU A 204 -3.69 4.37 -0.51
N LEU A 205 -4.69 4.90 -1.23
CA LEU A 205 -4.89 4.64 -2.64
C LEU A 205 -3.92 5.48 -3.47
N LEU A 206 -2.94 4.82 -4.12
CA LEU A 206 -2.07 5.50 -5.06
C LEU A 206 -2.81 5.84 -6.35
N LEU A 207 -3.41 4.82 -6.97
CA LEU A 207 -4.16 5.00 -8.20
C LEU A 207 -5.17 3.88 -8.42
N ARG A 208 -6.36 4.26 -8.89
CA ARG A 208 -7.33 3.37 -9.49
C ARG A 208 -7.74 3.93 -10.84
N GLN A 209 -7.85 3.07 -11.83
CA GLN A 209 -8.47 3.37 -13.12
C GLN A 209 -9.60 2.40 -13.39
N ASP A 210 -10.76 2.92 -13.81
CA ASP A 210 -11.93 2.15 -14.15
C ASP A 210 -12.64 2.83 -15.33
N GLY A 211 -12.65 2.19 -16.51
CA GLY A 211 -13.23 2.72 -17.73
C GLY A 211 -12.66 4.10 -18.14
N GLY A 212 -11.36 4.33 -17.93
CA GLY A 212 -10.67 5.60 -18.20
C GLY A 212 -10.84 6.66 -17.11
N ARG A 213 -11.68 6.43 -16.09
CA ARG A 213 -11.75 7.28 -14.89
C ARG A 213 -10.60 6.98 -13.95
N VAL A 214 -9.94 8.03 -13.49
CA VAL A 214 -8.77 7.96 -12.62
C VAL A 214 -9.13 8.47 -11.23
N TYR A 215 -8.69 7.75 -10.20
CA TYR A 215 -8.89 8.11 -8.80
C TYR A 215 -7.58 7.92 -8.03
N SER A 216 -7.31 8.82 -7.10
CA SER A 216 -6.21 8.70 -6.15
C SER A 216 -6.61 9.33 -4.81
N ASN A 217 -5.96 8.92 -3.73
CA ASN A 217 -6.19 9.53 -2.42
C ASN A 217 -4.90 9.52 -1.60
N PRO A 218 -3.98 10.46 -1.88
CA PRO A 218 -2.73 10.58 -1.13
C PRO A 218 -2.97 11.00 0.31
N LEU A 219 -2.14 10.46 1.20
CA LEU A 219 -2.12 10.78 2.62
C LEU A 219 -0.76 11.34 3.01
N ALA A 220 -0.73 12.51 3.66
CA ALA A 220 0.48 13.03 4.30
C ALA A 220 0.07 13.94 5.47
N GLY A 221 0.87 13.93 6.54
CA GLY A 221 0.47 14.51 7.82
C GLY A 221 -0.42 13.54 8.61
N SER A 222 -0.07 13.28 9.86
CA SER A 222 -0.84 12.38 10.71
C SER A 222 -0.77 12.76 12.19
N ALA A 223 -1.83 12.41 12.93
CA ALA A 223 -1.87 12.56 14.38
C ALA A 223 -2.50 11.33 15.03
N ARG A 224 -2.01 10.97 16.22
CA ARG A 224 -2.52 9.83 16.98
C ARG A 224 -3.94 10.10 17.45
N ARG A 225 -4.81 9.12 17.32
CA ARG A 225 -6.17 9.15 17.84
C ARG A 225 -6.18 9.03 19.36
N GLU A 226 -7.15 9.67 19.98
CA GLU A 226 -7.42 9.61 21.42
C GLU A 226 -8.63 8.72 21.72
N ALA A 227 -8.64 8.11 22.93
CA ALA A 227 -9.76 7.26 23.35
C ALA A 227 -11.01 8.07 23.69
N ASP A 228 -10.84 9.29 24.20
CA ASP A 228 -11.93 10.21 24.49
C ASP A 228 -12.42 10.90 23.21
N PRO A 229 -13.71 10.82 22.86
CA PRO A 229 -14.21 11.34 21.58
C PRO A 229 -14.04 12.86 21.40
N GLU A 230 -14.12 13.66 22.46
CA GLU A 230 -13.95 15.11 22.36
C GLU A 230 -12.49 15.45 22.10
N ARG A 231 -11.57 14.85 22.85
CA ARG A 231 -10.13 15.00 22.64
C ARG A 231 -9.70 14.48 21.27
N ASP A 232 -10.28 13.37 20.81
CA ASP A 232 -9.99 12.81 19.49
C ASP A 232 -10.39 13.79 18.37
N ARG A 233 -11.57 14.43 18.49
CA ARG A 233 -11.99 15.48 17.55
C ARG A 233 -11.03 16.67 17.56
N GLU A 234 -10.64 17.16 18.76
CA GLU A 234 -9.66 18.24 18.88
C GLU A 234 -8.30 17.90 18.25
N VAL A 235 -7.87 16.64 18.34
CA VAL A 235 -6.65 16.17 17.63
C VAL A 235 -6.81 16.34 16.12
N GLY A 236 -7.93 15.90 15.54
CA GLY A 236 -8.22 16.07 14.12
C GLY A 236 -8.26 17.55 13.70
N GLU A 237 -8.91 18.41 14.49
CA GLU A 237 -8.97 19.85 14.23
C GLU A 237 -7.58 20.50 14.30
N ARG A 238 -6.74 20.12 15.26
CA ARG A 238 -5.34 20.59 15.34
C ARG A 238 -4.52 20.14 14.15
N LEU A 239 -4.65 18.88 13.72
CA LEU A 239 -3.99 18.38 12.52
C LEU A 239 -4.38 19.20 11.29
N MET A 240 -5.68 19.45 11.10
CA MET A 240 -6.19 20.28 9.99
C MET A 240 -5.68 21.72 10.04
N ALA A 241 -5.46 22.27 11.25
CA ALA A 241 -4.92 23.61 11.45
C ALA A 241 -3.38 23.69 11.39
N SER A 242 -2.68 22.57 11.46
CA SER A 242 -1.22 22.51 11.50
C SER A 242 -0.59 23.02 10.19
N ALA A 243 0.17 24.09 10.27
CA ALA A 243 0.86 24.67 9.11
C ALA A 243 1.91 23.69 8.55
N LYS A 244 2.67 23.00 9.42
CA LYS A 244 3.66 21.98 9.06
C LYS A 244 3.01 20.85 8.28
N ASP A 245 1.96 20.20 8.82
CA ASP A 245 1.31 19.04 8.20
C ASP A 245 0.62 19.42 6.88
N ARG A 246 0.00 20.58 6.83
CA ARG A 246 -0.58 21.10 5.58
C ARG A 246 0.47 21.42 4.52
N HIS A 247 1.64 21.88 4.92
CA HIS A 247 2.74 22.12 4.01
C HIS A 247 3.27 20.80 3.45
N GLU A 248 3.52 19.82 4.30
CA GLU A 248 3.90 18.47 3.91
C GLU A 248 2.91 17.85 2.92
N HIS A 249 1.62 17.93 3.24
CA HIS A 249 0.54 17.39 2.41
C HIS A 249 0.46 18.09 1.05
N ARG A 250 0.62 19.42 1.02
CA ARG A 250 0.60 20.20 -0.22
C ARG A 250 1.74 19.83 -1.17
N ILE A 251 2.93 19.54 -0.68
CA ILE A 251 4.04 19.06 -1.51
C ILE A 251 3.61 17.80 -2.27
N VAL A 252 2.94 16.86 -1.61
CA VAL A 252 2.45 15.63 -2.24
C VAL A 252 1.40 15.92 -3.29
N THR A 253 0.36 16.68 -2.95
CA THR A 253 -0.78 16.93 -3.85
C THR A 253 -0.38 17.77 -5.08
N GLU A 254 0.50 18.77 -4.93
CA GLU A 254 0.99 19.57 -6.06
C GLU A 254 1.91 18.74 -6.98
N SER A 255 2.76 17.88 -6.42
CA SER A 255 3.56 16.96 -7.22
C SER A 255 2.67 16.04 -8.05
N MET A 256 1.67 15.40 -7.42
CA MET A 256 0.74 14.51 -8.11
C MET A 256 -0.09 15.25 -9.17
N ARG A 257 -0.54 16.47 -8.88
CA ARG A 257 -1.20 17.36 -9.86
C ARG A 257 -0.30 17.59 -11.08
N GLY A 258 0.95 17.98 -10.86
CA GLY A 258 1.90 18.26 -11.94
C GLY A 258 2.14 17.06 -12.84
N VAL A 259 2.28 15.88 -12.24
CA VAL A 259 2.53 14.62 -12.95
C VAL A 259 1.30 14.14 -13.73
N LEU A 260 0.12 14.17 -13.12
CA LEU A 260 -1.12 13.68 -13.74
C LEU A 260 -1.70 14.63 -14.78
N ALA A 261 -1.43 15.95 -14.70
CA ALA A 261 -1.97 16.94 -15.62
C ALA A 261 -1.64 16.65 -17.10
N GLY A 262 -0.46 16.05 -17.38
CA GLY A 262 -0.06 15.66 -18.72
C GLY A 262 -0.68 14.35 -19.23
N ARG A 263 -1.37 13.59 -18.38
CA ARG A 263 -1.95 12.27 -18.67
C ARG A 263 -3.46 12.21 -18.53
N CYS A 264 -4.08 13.30 -18.03
CA CYS A 264 -5.52 13.40 -17.86
C CYS A 264 -6.07 14.54 -18.71
N ARG A 265 -7.19 14.30 -19.41
CA ARG A 265 -7.96 15.36 -20.12
C ARG A 265 -8.80 16.20 -19.15
N TYR A 266 -9.13 15.65 -18.00
CA TYR A 266 -9.76 16.30 -16.86
C TYR A 266 -9.06 15.83 -15.60
N LEU A 267 -8.78 16.75 -14.67
CA LEU A 267 -8.15 16.44 -13.41
C LEU A 267 -8.65 17.43 -12.34
N ASN A 268 -9.24 16.90 -11.30
CA ASN A 268 -9.65 17.63 -10.10
C ASN A 268 -8.77 17.22 -8.92
N VAL A 269 -8.04 18.18 -8.38
CA VAL A 269 -7.23 18.04 -7.17
C VAL A 269 -7.66 19.12 -6.19
N PRO A 270 -8.47 18.83 -5.18
CA PRO A 270 -8.90 19.80 -4.19
C PRO A 270 -7.73 20.49 -3.48
N HIS A 271 -7.82 21.79 -3.25
CA HIS A 271 -6.79 22.56 -2.55
C HIS A 271 -6.82 22.34 -1.03
N THR A 272 -7.99 22.06 -0.49
CA THR A 272 -8.17 21.84 0.94
C THR A 272 -8.26 20.34 1.19
N PRO A 273 -7.40 19.78 2.04
CA PRO A 273 -7.50 18.38 2.43
C PRO A 273 -8.71 18.12 3.31
N GLU A 274 -9.06 16.85 3.41
CA GLU A 274 -10.06 16.33 4.33
C GLU A 274 -9.38 15.52 5.43
N LEU A 275 -10.09 15.28 6.54
CA LEU A 275 -9.64 14.36 7.59
C LEU A 275 -10.10 12.93 7.27
N LEU A 276 -9.15 12.02 7.22
CA LEU A 276 -9.40 10.58 7.11
C LEU A 276 -8.94 9.89 8.40
N THR A 277 -9.76 8.97 8.90
CA THR A 277 -9.42 8.17 10.09
C THR A 277 -9.03 6.75 9.72
N THR A 278 -7.99 6.27 10.38
CA THR A 278 -7.72 4.85 10.56
C THR A 278 -8.03 4.45 12.00
N THR A 279 -7.81 3.20 12.36
CA THR A 279 -8.05 2.73 13.75
C THR A 279 -7.24 3.52 14.79
N THR A 280 -6.05 3.99 14.42
CA THR A 280 -5.08 4.59 15.36
C THR A 280 -4.63 6.00 15.03
N LEU A 281 -4.87 6.45 13.81
CA LEU A 281 -4.37 7.74 13.32
C LEU A 281 -5.46 8.52 12.58
N TRP A 282 -5.37 9.85 12.71
CA TRP A 282 -5.91 10.82 11.78
C TRP A 282 -4.90 11.07 10.67
N HIS A 283 -5.38 11.33 9.46
CA HIS A 283 -4.56 11.72 8.31
C HIS A 283 -5.20 12.89 7.58
N LEU A 284 -4.38 13.76 7.00
CA LEU A 284 -4.82 14.64 5.93
C LEU A 284 -4.89 13.83 4.64
N SER A 285 -5.95 14.01 3.88
CA SER A 285 -6.35 13.23 2.71
C SER A 285 -6.87 14.17 1.64
N THR A 286 -6.55 13.92 0.38
CA THR A 286 -7.09 14.69 -0.76
C THR A 286 -7.61 13.73 -1.83
N PRO A 287 -8.94 13.54 -1.94
CA PRO A 287 -9.53 12.75 -3.01
C PRO A 287 -9.29 13.43 -4.36
N ILE A 288 -8.52 12.77 -5.23
CA ILE A 288 -8.23 13.20 -6.60
C ILE A 288 -9.10 12.38 -7.54
N ASP A 289 -9.73 13.03 -8.50
CA ASP A 289 -10.45 12.39 -9.57
C ASP A 289 -10.12 13.00 -10.94
N GLY A 290 -10.20 12.17 -11.99
CA GLY A 290 -9.84 12.60 -13.32
C GLY A 290 -10.30 11.64 -14.41
N GLU A 291 -9.97 11.99 -15.64
CA GLU A 291 -10.18 11.14 -16.82
C GLU A 291 -8.88 11.06 -17.61
N ALA A 292 -8.47 9.85 -17.97
CA ALA A 292 -7.29 9.61 -18.78
C ALA A 292 -7.38 10.33 -20.14
N ALA A 293 -6.28 10.91 -20.59
CA ALA A 293 -6.21 11.65 -21.85
C ALA A 293 -6.25 10.73 -23.08
N SER A 294 -5.74 9.52 -22.94
CA SER A 294 -5.69 8.50 -24.00
C SER A 294 -6.33 7.19 -23.53
N PRO A 295 -7.01 6.45 -24.40
CA PRO A 295 -7.47 5.11 -24.10
C PRO A 295 -6.33 4.10 -23.90
N ASP A 296 -5.12 4.43 -24.31
CA ASP A 296 -3.94 3.57 -24.11
C ASP A 296 -3.36 3.70 -22.69
N GLU A 297 -3.72 4.75 -21.94
CA GLU A 297 -3.35 4.88 -20.53
C GLU A 297 -3.99 3.77 -19.71
N ASN A 298 -3.21 3.15 -18.86
CA ASN A 298 -3.67 2.06 -18.02
C ASN A 298 -3.31 2.30 -16.55
N ALA A 299 -3.97 1.60 -15.64
CA ALA A 299 -3.77 1.77 -14.20
C ALA A 299 -2.31 1.56 -13.79
N LEU A 300 -1.59 0.64 -14.45
CA LEU A 300 -0.21 0.35 -14.13
C LEU A 300 0.75 1.45 -14.60
N SER A 301 0.56 1.98 -15.83
CA SER A 301 1.39 3.08 -16.35
C SER A 301 1.26 4.34 -15.51
N LEU A 302 0.03 4.68 -15.11
CA LEU A 302 -0.23 5.83 -14.25
C LEU A 302 0.27 5.61 -12.81
N ALA A 303 0.17 4.39 -12.28
CA ALA A 303 0.73 4.06 -10.98
C ALA A 303 2.27 4.17 -10.99
N CYS A 304 2.95 3.64 -12.03
CA CYS A 304 4.39 3.79 -12.20
C CYS A 304 4.82 5.26 -12.40
N LEU A 305 3.98 6.07 -13.05
CA LEU A 305 4.22 7.50 -13.23
C LEU A 305 4.23 8.27 -11.91
N LEU A 306 3.35 7.88 -10.98
CA LEU A 306 3.25 8.51 -9.65
C LEU A 306 4.27 7.95 -8.67
N HIS A 307 4.77 6.73 -8.88
CA HIS A 307 5.61 6.03 -7.93
C HIS A 307 7.11 6.32 -8.13
N PRO A 308 7.86 6.59 -7.03
CA PRO A 308 7.38 6.84 -5.67
C PRO A 308 6.88 8.29 -5.49
N THR A 309 5.76 8.45 -4.77
CA THR A 309 5.24 9.78 -4.45
C THR A 309 6.10 10.50 -3.40
N PRO A 310 6.02 11.82 -3.25
CA PRO A 310 6.65 12.52 -2.15
C PRO A 310 6.14 12.13 -0.75
N ALA A 311 5.01 11.42 -0.67
CA ALA A 311 4.51 10.84 0.59
C ALA A 311 5.39 9.68 1.09
N LEU A 312 6.17 9.02 0.20
CA LEU A 312 7.04 7.89 0.52
C LEU A 312 8.52 8.13 0.24
N CYS A 313 8.82 9.05 -0.67
CA CYS A 313 10.19 9.39 -1.07
C CYS A 313 10.58 10.79 -0.60
N GLY A 314 10.10 11.79 -1.26
CA GLY A 314 10.38 13.21 -0.99
C GLY A 314 10.36 14.05 -2.25
N MET A 315 10.81 15.31 -2.11
CA MET A 315 10.81 16.30 -3.18
C MET A 315 12.08 17.18 -3.10
N PRO A 316 12.82 17.36 -4.19
CA PRO A 316 12.71 16.65 -5.46
C PRO A 316 12.97 15.14 -5.31
N THR A 317 12.32 14.32 -6.13
CA THR A 317 12.31 12.86 -5.93
C THR A 317 13.69 12.22 -6.07
N ALA A 318 14.51 12.65 -7.03
CA ALA A 318 15.83 12.08 -7.26
C ALA A 318 16.80 12.34 -6.09
N GLU A 319 16.83 13.57 -5.58
CA GLU A 319 17.65 14.00 -4.45
C GLU A 319 17.20 13.29 -3.16
N ALA A 320 15.89 13.23 -2.92
CA ALA A 320 15.32 12.52 -1.79
C ALA A 320 15.65 11.02 -1.83
N HIS A 321 15.53 10.37 -3.01
CA HIS A 321 15.88 8.98 -3.19
C HIS A 321 17.37 8.71 -2.91
N ALA A 322 18.25 9.59 -3.39
CA ALA A 322 19.69 9.50 -3.13
C ALA A 322 20.02 9.66 -1.64
N LEU A 323 19.35 10.60 -0.96
CA LEU A 323 19.53 10.84 0.47
C LEU A 323 19.04 9.63 1.30
N ILE A 324 17.88 9.06 0.95
CA ILE A 324 17.38 7.82 1.58
C ILE A 324 18.43 6.71 1.48
N GLY A 325 18.95 6.46 0.28
CA GLY A 325 19.97 5.43 0.05
C GLY A 325 21.29 5.67 0.80
N LYS A 326 21.59 6.93 1.16
CA LYS A 326 22.77 7.30 1.97
C LYS A 326 22.53 7.12 3.48
N LEU A 327 21.33 7.44 3.95
CA LEU A 327 21.03 7.52 5.38
C LEU A 327 20.45 6.23 5.96
N GLU A 328 19.57 5.54 5.23
CA GLU A 328 18.96 4.30 5.73
C GLU A 328 19.95 3.12 5.65
N PRO A 329 20.17 2.40 6.77
CA PRO A 329 21.14 1.29 6.82
C PRO A 329 20.54 -0.05 6.31
N PHE A 330 19.44 -0.01 5.54
CA PHE A 330 18.75 -1.16 5.03
C PHE A 330 18.10 -0.88 3.67
N ASP A 331 17.77 -1.93 2.94
CA ASP A 331 16.96 -1.84 1.72
C ASP A 331 15.47 -1.92 2.08
N ARG A 332 14.67 -1.00 1.58
CA ARG A 332 13.22 -0.99 1.75
C ARG A 332 12.53 -2.14 1.02
N GLY A 333 13.13 -2.63 -0.07
CA GLY A 333 12.52 -3.63 -0.94
C GLY A 333 11.10 -3.20 -1.38
N LEU A 334 10.10 -3.98 -0.97
CA LEU A 334 8.70 -3.70 -1.31
C LEU A 334 8.02 -2.66 -0.39
N PHE A 335 8.59 -2.33 0.77
CA PHE A 335 8.06 -1.26 1.62
C PHE A 335 8.25 0.10 0.96
N GLY A 336 7.20 0.92 0.99
CA GLY A 336 7.17 2.20 0.27
C GLY A 336 7.04 2.06 -1.25
N GLY A 337 6.93 0.82 -1.74
CA GLY A 337 6.57 0.50 -3.11
C GLY A 337 5.05 0.56 -3.34
N ILE A 338 4.58 -0.16 -4.34
CA ILE A 338 3.15 -0.27 -4.67
C ILE A 338 2.72 -1.73 -4.77
N VAL A 339 1.48 -2.00 -4.40
CA VAL A 339 0.86 -3.33 -4.51
C VAL A 339 -0.53 -3.20 -5.09
N GLY A 340 -0.92 -4.14 -5.96
CA GLY A 340 -2.23 -4.06 -6.60
C GLY A 340 -2.39 -5.04 -7.74
N TRP A 341 -3.31 -4.67 -8.62
CA TRP A 341 -3.67 -5.46 -9.80
C TRP A 341 -4.06 -4.56 -10.97
N CYS A 342 -3.93 -5.07 -12.18
CA CYS A 342 -4.56 -4.51 -13.37
C CYS A 342 -5.02 -5.62 -14.32
N ASP A 343 -6.02 -5.29 -15.16
CA ASP A 343 -6.47 -6.16 -16.24
C ASP A 343 -5.86 -5.73 -17.59
N ASP A 344 -6.11 -6.52 -18.62
CA ASP A 344 -5.66 -6.25 -19.98
C ASP A 344 -6.54 -5.24 -20.75
N GLU A 345 -7.58 -4.71 -20.10
CA GLU A 345 -8.40 -3.59 -20.59
C GLU A 345 -7.94 -2.25 -20.01
N GLY A 346 -6.90 -2.25 -19.17
CA GLY A 346 -6.30 -1.05 -18.57
C GLY A 346 -6.89 -0.64 -17.22
N ASN A 347 -7.92 -1.36 -16.71
CA ASN A 347 -8.44 -1.10 -15.38
C ASN A 347 -7.52 -1.68 -14.31
N GLY A 348 -7.57 -1.12 -13.11
CA GLY A 348 -6.77 -1.64 -12.02
C GLY A 348 -6.79 -0.75 -10.79
N GLU A 349 -6.18 -1.26 -9.73
CA GLU A 349 -6.09 -0.59 -8.45
C GLU A 349 -4.74 -0.87 -7.80
N TRP A 350 -4.01 0.20 -7.49
CA TRP A 350 -2.68 0.16 -6.89
C TRP A 350 -2.67 1.00 -5.63
N VAL A 351 -2.17 0.44 -4.55
CA VAL A 351 -2.05 1.11 -3.25
C VAL A 351 -0.59 1.18 -2.83
N VAL A 352 -0.26 2.15 -2.02
CA VAL A 352 1.08 2.30 -1.45
C VAL A 352 1.35 1.17 -0.47
N THR A 353 2.52 0.54 -0.56
CA THR A 353 2.91 -0.56 0.31
C THR A 353 3.41 -0.03 1.65
N ILE A 354 2.48 0.32 2.52
CA ILE A 354 2.70 0.75 3.92
C ILE A 354 1.79 -0.01 4.87
N ARG A 355 2.02 0.12 6.16
CA ARG A 355 1.32 -0.67 7.19
C ARG A 355 1.39 -2.17 6.88
N CYS A 356 2.57 -2.62 6.55
CA CYS A 356 2.84 -3.95 6.02
C CYS A 356 4.09 -4.55 6.66
N GLY A 357 4.28 -5.82 6.38
CA GLY A 357 5.50 -6.54 6.73
C GLY A 357 5.78 -7.67 5.75
N THR A 358 7.03 -8.10 5.70
CA THR A 358 7.43 -9.33 5.03
C THR A 358 7.57 -10.44 6.07
N VAL A 359 7.09 -11.62 5.72
CA VAL A 359 7.11 -12.81 6.58
C VAL A 359 7.79 -13.94 5.83
N ASP A 360 8.88 -14.44 6.37
CA ASP A 360 9.63 -15.59 5.84
C ASP A 360 9.94 -16.57 6.97
N GLY A 361 9.21 -17.69 7.00
CA GLY A 361 9.32 -18.67 8.08
C GLY A 361 9.01 -18.04 9.45
N ASN A 362 10.03 -17.96 10.30
CA ASN A 362 9.98 -17.36 11.64
C ASN A 362 10.49 -15.89 11.67
N ARG A 363 10.80 -15.30 10.55
CA ARG A 363 11.28 -13.92 10.46
C ARG A 363 10.19 -13.00 9.94
N VAL A 364 10.03 -11.86 10.62
CA VAL A 364 9.10 -10.78 10.24
C VAL A 364 9.86 -9.47 10.19
N ARG A 365 9.71 -8.70 9.12
CA ARG A 365 10.25 -7.35 8.99
C ARG A 365 9.10 -6.37 8.86
N LEU A 366 9.01 -5.42 9.79
CA LEU A 366 7.99 -4.37 9.83
C LEU A 366 8.64 -3.01 9.64
N PHE A 367 8.02 -2.16 8.84
CA PHE A 367 8.58 -0.86 8.49
C PHE A 367 7.63 0.28 8.88
N ALA A 368 8.20 1.41 9.26
CA ALA A 368 7.49 2.67 9.36
C ALA A 368 8.40 3.84 8.95
N GLY A 369 7.82 4.83 8.29
CA GLY A 369 8.50 6.07 7.90
C GLY A 369 7.75 7.31 8.40
N ALA A 370 8.50 8.41 8.50
CA ALA A 370 7.98 9.75 8.77
C ALA A 370 8.45 10.73 7.71
N GLY A 371 7.59 11.66 7.33
CA GLY A 371 7.91 12.75 6.40
C GLY A 371 8.69 13.84 7.12
N ILE A 372 9.93 14.07 6.70
CA ILE A 372 10.80 15.10 7.24
C ILE A 372 10.69 16.33 6.37
N VAL A 373 10.46 17.47 6.99
CA VAL A 373 10.50 18.82 6.43
C VAL A 373 11.40 19.70 7.29
N GLU A 374 11.71 20.92 6.86
CA GLU A 374 12.65 21.82 7.55
C GLU A 374 12.31 22.03 9.05
N ASP A 375 11.00 22.07 9.38
CA ASP A 375 10.51 22.26 10.75
C ASP A 375 10.38 20.95 11.56
N SER A 376 10.84 19.81 11.04
CA SER A 376 10.78 18.52 11.74
C SER A 376 11.78 18.46 12.90
N SER A 377 11.38 17.80 14.00
CA SER A 377 12.28 17.53 15.12
C SER A 377 12.57 16.02 15.23
N PRO A 378 13.84 15.63 15.49
CA PRO A 378 14.23 14.23 15.59
C PRO A 378 13.41 13.41 16.58
N GLU A 379 13.09 13.99 17.74
CA GLU A 379 12.29 13.34 18.78
C GLU A 379 10.85 13.11 18.32
N SER A 380 10.23 14.10 17.66
CA SER A 380 8.87 14.00 17.15
C SER A 380 8.75 12.89 16.11
N GLU A 381 9.70 12.83 15.17
CA GLU A 381 9.69 11.84 14.09
C GLU A 381 10.01 10.41 14.62
N TRP A 382 10.85 10.30 15.64
CA TRP A 382 11.03 9.05 16.36
C TRP A 382 9.72 8.54 16.98
N HIS A 383 8.98 9.42 17.66
CA HIS A 383 7.70 9.08 18.27
C HIS A 383 6.64 8.74 17.23
N GLU A 384 6.61 9.46 16.10
CA GLU A 384 5.67 9.20 15.00
C GLU A 384 5.90 7.81 14.41
N THR A 385 7.15 7.47 14.05
CA THR A 385 7.48 6.13 13.54
C THR A 385 7.20 5.05 14.57
N GLY A 386 7.43 5.31 15.85
CA GLY A 386 7.08 4.41 16.96
C GLY A 386 5.59 4.12 17.05
N THR A 387 4.75 5.15 16.91
CA THR A 387 3.29 5.00 16.87
C THR A 387 2.83 4.16 15.67
N LYS A 388 3.42 4.41 14.50
CA LYS A 388 3.14 3.63 13.28
C LYS A 388 3.55 2.15 13.44
N LEU A 389 4.74 1.88 13.98
CA LEU A 389 5.21 0.52 14.26
C LEU A 389 4.34 -0.19 15.30
N SER A 390 3.95 0.48 16.38
CA SER A 390 3.06 -0.08 17.40
C SER A 390 1.70 -0.50 16.84
N THR A 391 1.20 0.24 15.85
CA THR A 391 -0.03 -0.12 15.14
C THR A 391 0.13 -1.42 14.36
N ILE A 392 1.25 -1.56 13.63
CA ILE A 392 1.54 -2.75 12.84
C ILE A 392 1.79 -3.95 13.77
N LEU A 393 2.57 -3.76 14.84
CA LEU A 393 2.84 -4.81 15.84
C LEU A 393 1.56 -5.37 16.44
N ARG A 394 0.61 -4.50 16.82
CA ARG A 394 -0.71 -4.94 17.31
C ARG A 394 -1.48 -5.73 16.25
N ALA A 395 -1.46 -5.27 15.00
CA ALA A 395 -2.10 -5.99 13.89
C ALA A 395 -1.47 -7.38 13.68
N PHE A 396 -0.18 -7.51 13.94
CA PHE A 396 0.53 -8.80 13.89
C PHE A 396 0.37 -9.62 15.19
N GLY A 397 -0.39 -9.13 16.18
CA GLY A 397 -0.60 -9.80 17.46
C GLY A 397 0.65 -9.80 18.35
N ILE A 398 1.55 -8.88 18.09
CA ILE A 398 2.80 -8.72 18.83
C ILE A 398 2.58 -7.59 19.84
N ASN A 399 2.40 -7.95 21.11
CA ASN A 399 2.34 -6.98 22.19
C ASN A 399 3.76 -6.76 22.73
N GLN A 400 4.22 -5.51 22.67
CA GLN A 400 5.37 -5.12 23.48
C GLN A 400 4.87 -5.07 24.93
N GLY A 401 5.37 -5.97 25.78
CA GLY A 401 5.10 -6.00 27.21
C GLY A 401 5.56 -4.73 27.92
#